data_1ed5a662654ffeb0a5a5a5e66112e911
#
_entry.id   1ed5a662654ffeb0a5a5a5e66112e911
#
_cell.length_a   1.000
_cell.length_b   1.000
_cell.length_c   1.000
_cell.angle_alpha   90.00
_cell.angle_beta   90.00
_cell.angle_gamma   90.00
#
_symmetry.space_group_name_H-M   'P 1'
#
loop_
_entity.id
_entity.type
_entity.pdbx_description
1 polymer ?
#
loop_
_entity_poly.entity_id
_entity_poly.type
_entity_poly.pdbx_seq_one_letter_code
_entity_poly.pdbx_strand_id
1 'polypeptide(L)'
;MDEKQQLIGSLPTTNDSFEQRAHAKKSSRWGTVKLIAACAVLVALLHWTFVVPKLPMKHGKHGKHHHQKSQCPQVEPLVPSQQTDELVNMDAYLKSPAFQNSSIQRLSGAVQIDTQSFDDLGKVGDDKRWEVFYPFHEYLEKTFPLVYEHLKVEKVNTHGLVYTWQGSDAKLKPTLLMAHQDTVPVPDATLDAWTHPPWSGFFDGKEIWGRGSSDCKNQLIAILESVELLLDAGFVPTRTVLLSFGFDEEISGGQGAGTLAPFILERYGPDSLAVIVDEGAGISDEWGVTMATPGVAEKGYTDVVITIRMPGGHSSIPPDHTAIGVMSELITLIEADKYPLRLDGKNPYLGQLYCGAEHATEFPKKLGKLLDKAQGQCKAKPDSLAAEAAKAGPAIQYLMQTSIAVDVIGGGVKVNALPERVQAIVNHRINVGEHPADAHAKIAGLAKEVAKKYGLALHSFDNTTESPSSISLSAFEHVLEPAPVTPTSVDGETAYSVLSGSIRALYGSEVIVAPGIMTGNTDTKYYWDLSRNIFRFAPGYDGESSGLGNIHTVDERVSIKNHVNTVKWFSLFIRNMDEADFE
;
A
#
# COMPACT_ATOMS: atom_id res chain seq x y z
N MET A 1 39.59 0.15 -30.95
CA MET A 1 40.89 -0.36 -30.61
C MET A 1 40.94 -0.33 -29.10
N ASP A 2 40.32 -1.27 -28.50
CA ASP A 2 40.73 -2.60 -28.00
C ASP A 2 41.59 -2.53 -26.73
N GLU A 3 41.14 -3.37 -25.78
CA GLU A 3 41.77 -3.67 -24.50
C GLU A 3 41.41 -2.77 -23.33
N LYS A 4 40.25 -3.12 -22.71
CA LYS A 4 40.01 -3.16 -21.25
C LYS A 4 38.60 -3.65 -20.89
N GLN A 5 38.27 -4.83 -21.37
CA GLN A 5 37.21 -5.64 -20.76
C GLN A 5 37.82 -7.00 -20.39
N GLN A 6 38.23 -7.15 -19.14
CA GLN A 6 38.42 -8.43 -18.46
C GLN A 6 38.87 -8.16 -17.06
N LEU A 7 37.96 -8.22 -16.10
CA LEU A 7 38.22 -8.58 -14.70
C LEU A 7 36.90 -8.46 -13.91
N ILE A 8 35.97 -9.36 -14.23
CA ILE A 8 34.97 -9.79 -13.25
C ILE A 8 35.06 -11.30 -13.20
N GLY A 9 35.75 -11.78 -12.16
CA GLY A 9 35.91 -13.18 -11.88
C GLY A 9 34.61 -13.83 -11.44
N SER A 10 34.28 -14.92 -12.12
CA SER A 10 33.22 -15.85 -11.81
C SER A 10 33.43 -16.51 -10.44
N LEU A 11 32.40 -16.44 -9.58
CA LEU A 11 32.28 -17.28 -8.40
C LEU A 11 31.79 -18.67 -8.79
N PRO A 12 32.29 -19.76 -8.19
CA PRO A 12 31.90 -21.11 -8.56
C PRO A 12 30.54 -21.51 -7.93
N THR A 13 29.69 -22.04 -8.77
CA THR A 13 28.45 -22.75 -8.36
C THR A 13 28.82 -24.14 -7.85
N THR A 14 28.52 -24.45 -6.60
CA THR A 14 28.52 -25.82 -6.11
C THR A 14 27.10 -26.38 -6.17
N ASN A 15 26.90 -27.29 -7.13
CA ASN A 15 25.84 -28.27 -7.11
C ASN A 15 26.22 -29.38 -6.14
N ASP A 16 25.44 -29.62 -5.12
CA ASP A 16 25.45 -30.89 -4.42
C ASP A 16 24.05 -31.48 -4.37
N SER A 17 23.94 -32.56 -5.13
CA SER A 17 22.85 -33.51 -5.19
C SER A 17 22.73 -34.30 -3.89
N PHE A 18 21.55 -34.33 -3.27
CA PHE A 18 21.24 -35.30 -2.22
C PHE A 18 20.44 -36.47 -2.78
N GLU A 19 21.09 -37.62 -2.76
CA GLU A 19 20.54 -38.95 -3.12
C GLU A 19 19.44 -39.38 -2.15
N GLN A 20 18.42 -39.95 -2.76
CA GLN A 20 17.36 -40.74 -2.11
C GLN A 20 17.93 -42.04 -1.51
N ARG A 21 17.70 -42.25 -0.24
CA ARG A 21 17.79 -43.62 0.34
C ARG A 21 16.42 -44.08 0.81
N ALA A 22 15.94 -45.08 0.11
CA ALA A 22 14.81 -45.92 0.52
C ALA A 22 15.22 -46.77 1.75
N HIS A 23 14.37 -46.84 2.76
CA HIS A 23 14.42 -47.87 3.77
C HIS A 23 13.06 -48.58 3.95
N ALA A 24 13.18 -49.88 3.99
CA ALA A 24 12.16 -50.91 3.92
C ALA A 24 11.20 -50.95 5.13
N LYS A 25 10.01 -51.47 4.86
CA LYS A 25 8.95 -51.85 5.79
C LYS A 25 9.45 -52.84 6.86
N LYS A 26 9.12 -52.56 8.12
CA LYS A 26 8.94 -53.56 9.16
C LYS A 26 7.52 -53.47 9.71
N SER A 27 6.77 -54.55 9.49
CA SER A 27 5.47 -54.81 10.09
C SER A 27 5.62 -55.09 11.59
N SER A 28 4.81 -54.48 12.43
CA SER A 28 4.75 -54.85 13.85
C SER A 28 3.30 -54.77 14.34
N ARG A 29 2.90 -55.86 14.94
CA ARG A 29 1.64 -56.26 15.58
C ARG A 29 1.19 -55.23 16.65
N TRP A 30 0.35 -54.26 16.30
CA TRP A 30 -0.27 -53.35 17.26
C TRP A 30 -1.77 -53.11 17.00
N GLY A 31 -2.41 -53.98 16.24
CA GLY A 31 -3.84 -53.87 15.89
C GLY A 31 -4.82 -54.40 16.97
N THR A 32 -4.38 -55.30 17.83
CA THR A 32 -5.29 -56.02 18.75
C THR A 32 -5.45 -55.37 20.14
N VAL A 33 -4.55 -54.53 20.55
CA VAL A 33 -4.62 -53.85 21.88
C VAL A 33 -5.53 -52.63 21.88
N LYS A 34 -5.71 -51.97 20.73
CA LYS A 34 -6.57 -50.78 20.63
C LYS A 34 -8.08 -51.05 20.66
N LEU A 35 -8.50 -52.28 20.28
CA LEU A 35 -9.93 -52.62 20.26
C LEU A 35 -10.47 -52.93 21.66
N ILE A 36 -9.64 -53.48 22.56
CA ILE A 36 -10.03 -53.78 23.94
C ILE A 36 -10.11 -52.54 24.79
N ALA A 37 -9.25 -51.53 24.55
CA ALA A 37 -9.29 -50.27 25.26
C ALA A 37 -10.51 -49.40 24.90
N ALA A 38 -10.99 -49.47 23.65
CA ALA A 38 -12.15 -48.69 23.22
C ALA A 38 -13.47 -49.24 23.81
N CYS A 39 -13.61 -50.55 24.01
CA CYS A 39 -14.80 -51.16 24.65
C CYS A 39 -14.87 -50.85 26.15
N ALA A 40 -13.74 -50.79 26.84
CA ALA A 40 -13.71 -50.47 28.28
C ALA A 40 -14.11 -49.00 28.58
N VAL A 41 -13.78 -48.07 27.70
CA VAL A 41 -14.15 -46.65 27.84
C VAL A 41 -15.65 -46.44 27.56
N LEU A 42 -16.24 -47.17 26.63
CA LEU A 42 -17.68 -47.10 26.34
C LEU A 42 -18.55 -47.63 27.50
N VAL A 43 -18.12 -48.73 28.14
CA VAL A 43 -18.82 -49.29 29.30
C VAL A 43 -18.70 -48.35 30.55
N ALA A 44 -17.57 -47.68 30.71
CA ALA A 44 -17.39 -46.70 31.81
C ALA A 44 -18.24 -45.43 31.59
N LEU A 45 -18.42 -44.98 30.34
CA LEU A 45 -19.26 -43.82 30.01
C LEU A 45 -20.76 -44.12 30.16
N LEU A 46 -21.21 -45.35 29.91
CA LEU A 46 -22.59 -45.76 30.12
C LEU A 46 -22.94 -45.99 31.61
N HIS A 47 -21.96 -46.34 32.46
CA HIS A 47 -22.18 -46.49 33.91
C HIS A 47 -22.25 -45.12 34.62
N TRP A 48 -21.65 -44.08 34.08
CA TRP A 48 -21.62 -42.72 34.69
C TRP A 48 -22.90 -41.91 34.44
N THR A 49 -23.72 -42.31 33.48
CA THR A 49 -25.00 -41.62 33.19
C THR A 49 -26.18 -42.06 34.03
N PHE A 50 -26.06 -43.15 34.82
CA PHE A 50 -27.20 -43.72 35.61
C PHE A 50 -27.05 -43.68 37.11
N VAL A 51 -25.94 -43.22 37.70
CA VAL A 51 -25.72 -43.31 39.16
C VAL A 51 -25.09 -42.04 39.75
N VAL A 52 -25.61 -40.85 39.41
CA VAL A 52 -25.22 -39.63 40.17
C VAL A 52 -26.47 -38.96 40.72
N PRO A 53 -26.62 -38.83 42.10
CA PRO A 53 -27.73 -38.09 42.67
C PRO A 53 -27.61 -36.60 42.33
N LYS A 54 -28.71 -35.99 41.89
CA LYS A 54 -28.80 -34.54 41.69
C LYS A 54 -28.55 -33.79 42.98
N LEU A 55 -27.38 -33.19 43.12
CA LEU A 55 -27.12 -32.17 44.14
C LEU A 55 -27.81 -30.85 43.74
N PRO A 56 -28.37 -30.07 44.69
CA PRO A 56 -29.08 -28.85 44.37
C PRO A 56 -28.10 -27.79 43.85
N MET A 57 -28.39 -27.26 42.64
CA MET A 57 -27.66 -26.11 42.08
C MET A 57 -27.83 -24.89 43.01
N LYS A 58 -26.75 -24.46 43.62
CA LYS A 58 -26.66 -23.12 44.18
C LYS A 58 -26.71 -22.14 43.01
N HIS A 59 -27.72 -21.27 43.00
CA HIS A 59 -27.77 -20.12 42.11
C HIS A 59 -26.47 -19.30 42.26
N GLY A 60 -25.55 -19.48 41.36
CA GLY A 60 -24.41 -18.59 41.19
C GLY A 60 -24.95 -17.22 40.76
N LYS A 61 -24.52 -16.19 41.47
CA LYS A 61 -24.78 -14.79 41.13
C LYS A 61 -24.48 -14.58 39.67
N HIS A 62 -25.46 -14.12 38.89
CA HIS A 62 -25.24 -13.56 37.56
C HIS A 62 -24.16 -12.48 37.68
N GLY A 63 -22.94 -12.79 37.27
CA GLY A 63 -21.97 -11.77 36.96
C GLY A 63 -22.60 -10.92 35.85
N LYS A 64 -22.71 -9.62 36.08
CA LYS A 64 -23.01 -8.66 35.04
C LYS A 64 -21.91 -8.84 33.99
N HIS A 65 -22.20 -9.55 32.89
CA HIS A 65 -21.41 -9.41 31.68
C HIS A 65 -21.59 -7.95 31.26
N HIS A 66 -20.64 -7.10 31.62
CA HIS A 66 -20.45 -5.88 30.86
C HIS A 66 -20.27 -6.36 29.41
N HIS A 67 -21.23 -6.10 28.56
CA HIS A 67 -21.02 -6.16 27.11
C HIS A 67 -19.86 -5.20 26.82
N GLN A 68 -18.65 -5.73 26.68
CA GLN A 68 -17.52 -4.95 26.22
C GLN A 68 -17.88 -4.54 24.79
N LYS A 69 -17.94 -3.23 24.53
CA LYS A 69 -18.22 -2.71 23.18
C LYS A 69 -17.21 -3.37 22.23
N SER A 70 -17.67 -3.89 21.09
CA SER A 70 -16.76 -4.43 20.06
C SER A 70 -15.68 -3.41 19.73
N GLN A 71 -14.45 -3.86 19.59
CA GLN A 71 -13.31 -3.02 19.18
C GLN A 71 -13.16 -3.00 17.65
N CYS A 72 -13.83 -3.91 16.96
CA CYS A 72 -13.89 -3.99 15.50
C CYS A 72 -15.34 -4.25 15.05
N PRO A 73 -16.25 -3.30 15.29
CA PRO A 73 -17.63 -3.45 14.82
C PRO A 73 -17.66 -3.46 13.29
N GLN A 74 -18.38 -4.44 12.73
CA GLN A 74 -18.58 -4.57 11.30
C GLN A 74 -19.96 -4.01 10.92
N VAL A 75 -20.03 -3.30 9.81
CA VAL A 75 -21.31 -2.81 9.27
C VAL A 75 -21.98 -3.89 8.42
N GLU A 76 -23.29 -3.82 8.28
CA GLU A 76 -24.03 -4.69 7.35
C GLU A 76 -23.65 -4.38 5.88
N PRO A 77 -23.76 -5.36 4.96
CA PRO A 77 -23.61 -5.11 3.53
C PRO A 77 -24.54 -3.97 3.07
N LEU A 78 -23.95 -2.95 2.43
CA LEU A 78 -24.69 -1.77 1.96
C LEU A 78 -24.97 -1.91 0.46
N VAL A 79 -26.25 -2.04 0.13
CA VAL A 79 -26.73 -2.12 -1.26
C VAL A 79 -27.55 -0.86 -1.55
N PRO A 80 -27.36 -0.20 -2.71
CA PRO A 80 -28.13 1.00 -3.05
C PRO A 80 -29.63 0.74 -3.03
N SER A 81 -30.41 1.68 -2.49
CA SER A 81 -31.86 1.56 -2.42
C SER A 81 -32.52 1.83 -3.77
N GLN A 82 -31.92 2.68 -4.60
CA GLN A 82 -32.39 2.98 -5.95
C GLN A 82 -32.11 1.80 -6.89
N GLN A 83 -33.16 1.16 -7.33
CA GLN A 83 -33.15 -0.02 -8.21
C GLN A 83 -34.13 0.19 -9.34
N THR A 84 -33.69 0.78 -10.46
CA THR A 84 -34.46 0.79 -11.69
C THR A 84 -34.25 -0.50 -12.48
N ASP A 85 -35.10 -0.83 -13.43
CA ASP A 85 -34.94 -2.01 -14.28
C ASP A 85 -33.61 -1.95 -15.06
N GLU A 86 -33.19 -0.75 -15.47
CA GLU A 86 -31.94 -0.51 -16.19
C GLU A 86 -30.72 -0.78 -15.30
N LEU A 87 -30.74 -0.30 -14.04
CA LEU A 87 -29.66 -0.57 -13.08
C LEU A 87 -29.57 -2.06 -12.72
N VAL A 88 -30.71 -2.74 -12.57
CA VAL A 88 -30.74 -4.21 -12.35
C VAL A 88 -30.17 -4.94 -13.56
N ASN A 89 -30.51 -4.51 -14.79
CA ASN A 89 -29.94 -5.08 -16.02
C ASN A 89 -28.45 -4.81 -16.13
N MET A 90 -27.95 -3.63 -15.76
CA MET A 90 -26.54 -3.30 -15.69
C MET A 90 -25.80 -4.21 -14.69
N ASP A 91 -26.36 -4.40 -13.48
CA ASP A 91 -25.76 -5.29 -12.47
C ASP A 91 -25.72 -6.76 -12.95
N ALA A 92 -26.69 -7.18 -13.76
CA ALA A 92 -26.69 -8.50 -14.42
C ALA A 92 -25.63 -8.56 -15.55
N TYR A 93 -25.51 -7.51 -16.36
CA TYR A 93 -24.50 -7.40 -17.41
C TYR A 93 -23.07 -7.46 -16.84
N LEU A 94 -22.79 -6.76 -15.75
CA LEU A 94 -21.49 -6.80 -15.03
C LEU A 94 -21.07 -8.22 -14.59
N LYS A 95 -22.01 -9.17 -14.51
CA LYS A 95 -21.75 -10.58 -14.17
C LYS A 95 -21.61 -11.47 -15.41
N SER A 96 -21.80 -10.94 -16.61
CA SER A 96 -21.86 -11.69 -17.85
C SER A 96 -20.48 -11.89 -18.49
N PRO A 97 -20.28 -12.98 -19.26
CA PRO A 97 -19.08 -13.13 -20.11
C PRO A 97 -18.93 -12.04 -21.16
N ALA A 98 -20.04 -11.42 -21.61
CA ALA A 98 -20.00 -10.35 -22.58
C ALA A 98 -19.32 -9.10 -22.00
N PHE A 99 -19.64 -8.71 -20.77
CA PHE A 99 -18.94 -7.64 -20.08
C PHE A 99 -17.47 -7.99 -19.86
N GLN A 100 -17.18 -9.19 -19.35
CA GLN A 100 -15.80 -9.63 -19.15
C GLN A 100 -14.94 -9.50 -20.42
N ASN A 101 -15.47 -9.90 -21.58
CA ASN A 101 -14.77 -9.76 -22.85
C ASN A 101 -14.54 -8.29 -23.25
N SER A 102 -15.51 -7.41 -23.04
CA SER A 102 -15.36 -5.97 -23.27
C SER A 102 -14.29 -5.37 -22.36
N SER A 103 -14.33 -5.71 -21.09
CA SER A 103 -13.41 -5.23 -20.06
C SER A 103 -11.96 -5.69 -20.32
N ILE A 104 -11.76 -6.96 -20.76
CA ILE A 104 -10.46 -7.44 -21.25
C ILE A 104 -9.92 -6.53 -22.38
N GLN A 105 -10.76 -6.22 -23.37
CA GLN A 105 -10.32 -5.39 -24.50
C GLN A 105 -9.93 -3.97 -24.08
N ARG A 106 -10.69 -3.38 -23.14
CA ARG A 106 -10.45 -2.02 -22.65
C ARG A 106 -9.17 -1.95 -21.81
N LEU A 107 -8.96 -2.87 -20.87
CA LEU A 107 -7.74 -2.87 -20.09
C LEU A 107 -6.52 -3.25 -20.94
N SER A 108 -6.62 -4.30 -21.78
CA SER A 108 -5.53 -4.68 -22.69
C SER A 108 -5.12 -3.54 -23.61
N GLY A 109 -6.09 -2.82 -24.18
CA GLY A 109 -5.80 -1.67 -25.04
C GLY A 109 -5.13 -0.51 -24.30
N ALA A 110 -5.50 -0.26 -23.04
CA ALA A 110 -4.84 0.73 -22.20
C ALA A 110 -3.38 0.35 -21.89
N VAL A 111 -3.12 -0.95 -21.60
CA VAL A 111 -1.77 -1.48 -21.34
C VAL A 111 -0.86 -1.39 -22.59
N GLN A 112 -1.44 -1.50 -23.79
CA GLN A 112 -0.69 -1.41 -25.04
C GLN A 112 -0.12 -0.02 -25.32
N ILE A 113 -0.54 1.00 -24.62
CA ILE A 113 -0.03 2.36 -24.78
C ILE A 113 1.03 2.60 -23.70
N ASP A 114 2.26 2.82 -24.14
CA ASP A 114 3.40 3.12 -23.28
C ASP A 114 3.26 4.53 -22.68
N THR A 115 3.14 4.61 -21.34
CA THR A 115 3.03 5.85 -20.59
C THR A 115 4.07 5.93 -19.48
N GLN A 116 5.28 5.46 -19.74
CA GLN A 116 6.39 5.49 -18.77
C GLN A 116 6.74 6.91 -18.34
N SER A 117 6.90 7.12 -17.05
CA SER A 117 7.49 8.32 -16.46
C SER A 117 8.91 8.02 -15.96
N PHE A 118 9.79 9.01 -15.96
CA PHE A 118 11.20 8.87 -15.60
C PHE A 118 11.59 9.98 -14.62
N ASP A 119 12.41 9.68 -13.62
CA ASP A 119 12.87 10.64 -12.59
C ASP A 119 13.58 11.89 -13.17
N ASP A 120 14.16 11.76 -14.37
CA ASP A 120 14.88 12.85 -15.04
C ASP A 120 14.02 13.65 -16.03
N LEU A 121 12.68 13.45 -16.02
CA LEU A 121 11.78 14.23 -16.86
C LEU A 121 11.82 15.72 -16.52
N GLY A 122 11.92 16.53 -17.55
CA GLY A 122 11.79 17.99 -17.46
C GLY A 122 10.34 18.45 -17.23
N LYS A 123 10.11 19.74 -17.34
CA LYS A 123 8.75 20.30 -17.22
C LYS A 123 7.88 19.88 -18.41
N VAL A 124 6.59 19.73 -18.14
CA VAL A 124 5.58 19.59 -19.20
C VAL A 124 5.66 20.79 -20.15
N GLY A 125 5.69 20.52 -21.45
CA GLY A 125 5.87 21.50 -22.51
C GLY A 125 7.33 21.72 -22.93
N ASP A 126 8.30 21.46 -22.06
CA ASP A 126 9.73 21.56 -22.36
C ASP A 126 10.33 20.19 -22.75
N ASP A 127 9.83 19.10 -22.16
CA ASP A 127 10.29 17.74 -22.41
C ASP A 127 9.26 16.97 -23.26
N LYS A 128 9.68 16.54 -24.46
CA LYS A 128 8.79 15.83 -25.39
C LYS A 128 8.41 14.42 -24.96
N ARG A 129 9.11 13.86 -23.96
CA ARG A 129 8.76 12.54 -23.43
C ARG A 129 7.36 12.51 -22.83
N TRP A 130 6.80 13.67 -22.43
CA TRP A 130 5.42 13.80 -22.00
C TRP A 130 4.37 13.59 -23.11
N GLU A 131 4.76 13.64 -24.37
CA GLU A 131 3.83 13.48 -25.51
C GLU A 131 3.20 12.07 -25.57
N VAL A 132 3.73 11.09 -24.82
CA VAL A 132 3.18 9.71 -24.72
C VAL A 132 1.75 9.69 -24.16
N PHE A 133 1.32 10.73 -23.45
CA PHE A 133 -0.04 10.80 -22.91
C PHE A 133 -1.09 11.21 -23.95
N TYR A 134 -0.73 11.83 -25.08
CA TYR A 134 -1.71 12.18 -26.12
C TYR A 134 -2.42 10.94 -26.71
N PRO A 135 -1.72 9.89 -27.14
CA PRO A 135 -2.38 8.65 -27.60
C PRO A 135 -3.23 7.99 -26.52
N PHE A 136 -2.83 8.10 -25.25
CA PHE A 136 -3.59 7.55 -24.13
C PHE A 136 -4.91 8.31 -23.94
N HIS A 137 -4.89 9.64 -24.01
CA HIS A 137 -6.12 10.45 -23.93
C HIS A 137 -7.07 10.18 -25.10
N GLU A 138 -6.55 10.04 -26.33
CA GLU A 138 -7.35 9.67 -27.50
C GLU A 138 -7.98 8.28 -27.32
N TYR A 139 -7.24 7.35 -26.73
CA TYR A 139 -7.74 6.03 -26.40
C TYR A 139 -8.89 6.09 -25.42
N LEU A 140 -8.76 6.86 -24.32
CA LEU A 140 -9.81 7.02 -23.31
C LEU A 140 -11.08 7.64 -23.93
N GLU A 141 -10.96 8.70 -24.68
CA GLU A 141 -12.09 9.37 -25.36
C GLU A 141 -12.83 8.42 -26.30
N LYS A 142 -12.11 7.64 -27.09
CA LYS A 142 -12.69 6.66 -28.01
C LYS A 142 -13.36 5.50 -27.27
N THR A 143 -12.81 5.10 -26.12
CA THR A 143 -13.22 3.89 -25.38
C THR A 143 -14.43 4.16 -24.49
N PHE A 144 -14.57 5.39 -23.98
CA PHE A 144 -15.61 5.80 -23.04
C PHE A 144 -16.42 7.00 -23.56
N PRO A 145 -17.15 6.82 -24.68
CA PRO A 145 -17.83 7.94 -25.34
C PRO A 145 -18.91 8.61 -24.48
N LEU A 146 -19.65 7.87 -23.64
CA LEU A 146 -20.67 8.47 -22.77
C LEU A 146 -20.03 9.30 -21.65
N VAL A 147 -18.89 8.88 -21.12
CA VAL A 147 -18.14 9.68 -20.15
C VAL A 147 -17.77 11.03 -20.76
N TYR A 148 -17.22 11.04 -21.98
CA TYR A 148 -16.81 12.29 -22.64
C TYR A 148 -17.97 13.13 -23.17
N GLU A 149 -19.15 12.52 -23.42
CA GLU A 149 -20.37 13.25 -23.80
C GLU A 149 -21.06 13.91 -22.60
N HIS A 150 -21.10 13.23 -21.45
CA HIS A 150 -21.92 13.64 -20.32
C HIS A 150 -21.16 14.30 -19.18
N LEU A 151 -19.86 14.06 -19.02
CA LEU A 151 -19.05 14.68 -18.00
C LEU A 151 -18.28 15.87 -18.56
N LYS A 152 -18.07 16.89 -17.73
CA LYS A 152 -17.12 17.96 -18.07
C LYS A 152 -15.70 17.42 -17.88
N VAL A 153 -14.92 17.34 -18.97
CA VAL A 153 -13.52 16.91 -18.96
C VAL A 153 -12.62 18.12 -19.07
N GLU A 154 -11.68 18.26 -18.14
CA GLU A 154 -10.73 19.37 -18.07
C GLU A 154 -9.31 18.82 -17.99
N LYS A 155 -8.40 19.43 -18.76
CA LYS A 155 -6.98 19.10 -18.75
C LYS A 155 -6.23 20.14 -17.91
N VAL A 156 -5.57 19.69 -16.86
CA VAL A 156 -4.75 20.52 -15.97
C VAL A 156 -3.29 20.19 -16.25
N ASN A 157 -2.46 21.21 -16.39
CA ASN A 157 -1.06 21.06 -16.78
C ASN A 157 -0.90 20.08 -17.98
N THR A 158 -1.75 20.25 -19.01
CA THR A 158 -1.77 19.50 -20.28
C THR A 158 -2.24 18.05 -20.15
N HIS A 159 -1.75 17.26 -19.21
CA HIS A 159 -1.96 15.81 -19.16
C HIS A 159 -2.75 15.34 -17.93
N GLY A 160 -2.86 16.12 -16.87
CA GLY A 160 -3.74 15.82 -15.73
C GLY A 160 -5.21 15.91 -16.14
N LEU A 161 -6.01 14.90 -15.81
CA LEU A 161 -7.41 14.80 -16.22
C LEU A 161 -8.34 14.98 -15.03
N VAL A 162 -9.27 15.94 -15.12
CA VAL A 162 -10.38 16.10 -14.17
C VAL A 162 -11.68 15.89 -14.90
N TYR A 163 -12.48 14.93 -14.44
CA TYR A 163 -13.83 14.71 -14.92
C TYR A 163 -14.82 15.14 -13.85
N THR A 164 -15.85 15.90 -14.22
CA THR A 164 -16.90 16.33 -13.31
C THR A 164 -18.24 15.79 -13.80
N TRP A 165 -18.80 14.82 -13.07
CA TRP A 165 -20.18 14.36 -13.23
C TRP A 165 -21.05 15.12 -12.25
N GLN A 166 -21.70 16.18 -12.73
CA GLN A 166 -22.43 17.11 -11.90
C GLN A 166 -23.65 16.46 -11.26
N GLY A 167 -23.70 16.46 -9.93
CA GLY A 167 -24.87 16.05 -9.17
C GLY A 167 -25.98 17.10 -9.17
N SER A 168 -27.21 16.64 -8.92
CA SER A 168 -28.40 17.51 -8.88
C SER A 168 -28.49 18.37 -7.61
N ASP A 169 -27.83 17.98 -6.51
CA ASP A 169 -27.74 18.76 -5.26
C ASP A 169 -26.32 19.28 -5.00
N ALA A 170 -26.14 20.57 -5.28
CA ALA A 170 -24.86 21.24 -5.08
C ALA A 170 -24.48 21.47 -3.59
N LYS A 171 -25.34 21.10 -2.63
CA LYS A 171 -25.04 21.19 -1.20
C LYS A 171 -24.27 19.97 -0.71
N LEU A 172 -24.40 18.84 -1.39
CA LEU A 172 -23.68 17.63 -1.04
C LEU A 172 -22.22 17.75 -1.45
N LYS A 173 -21.31 17.46 -0.52
CA LYS A 173 -19.87 17.42 -0.81
C LYS A 173 -19.60 16.34 -1.88
N PRO A 174 -18.81 16.62 -2.93
CA PRO A 174 -18.49 15.65 -3.98
C PRO A 174 -17.75 14.42 -3.48
N THR A 175 -17.92 13.30 -4.19
CA THR A 175 -17.07 12.11 -4.11
C THR A 175 -15.94 12.26 -5.11
N LEU A 176 -14.68 12.02 -4.72
CA LEU A 176 -13.52 12.00 -5.62
C LEU A 176 -12.96 10.59 -5.73
N LEU A 177 -12.80 10.10 -6.96
CA LEU A 177 -12.13 8.85 -7.31
C LEU A 177 -10.85 9.16 -8.07
N MET A 178 -9.75 8.52 -7.68
CA MET A 178 -8.43 8.80 -8.20
C MET A 178 -7.77 7.54 -8.76
N ALA A 179 -6.84 7.74 -9.66
CA ALA A 179 -5.87 6.79 -10.19
C ALA A 179 -4.81 7.59 -10.97
N HIS A 180 -3.72 6.95 -11.39
CA HIS A 180 -2.75 7.60 -12.25
C HIS A 180 -2.64 6.95 -13.64
N GLN A 181 -2.07 7.70 -14.58
CA GLN A 181 -1.97 7.34 -15.99
C GLN A 181 -0.61 6.74 -16.34
N ASP A 182 0.43 7.14 -15.59
CA ASP A 182 1.80 6.75 -15.85
C ASP A 182 2.14 5.36 -15.28
N THR A 183 3.31 4.89 -15.63
CA THR A 183 3.87 3.61 -15.17
C THR A 183 5.36 3.75 -14.94
N VAL A 184 5.92 2.96 -14.01
CA VAL A 184 7.37 2.87 -13.86
C VAL A 184 8.03 2.39 -15.15
N PRO A 185 9.29 2.82 -15.43
CA PRO A 185 10.02 2.39 -16.61
C PRO A 185 10.25 0.88 -16.68
N VAL A 186 10.30 0.36 -17.90
CA VAL A 186 10.78 -0.99 -18.18
C VAL A 186 12.21 -0.90 -18.68
N PRO A 187 13.22 -1.31 -17.89
CA PRO A 187 14.60 -1.29 -18.33
C PRO A 187 14.84 -2.23 -19.52
N ASP A 188 15.52 -1.77 -20.57
CA ASP A 188 15.85 -2.58 -21.76
C ASP A 188 16.50 -3.91 -21.40
N ALA A 189 17.36 -3.93 -20.38
CA ALA A 189 18.05 -5.13 -19.90
C ALA A 189 17.10 -6.20 -19.31
N THR A 190 15.83 -5.87 -19.06
CA THR A 190 14.85 -6.81 -18.52
C THR A 190 13.87 -7.34 -19.56
N LEU A 191 13.89 -6.82 -20.81
CA LEU A 191 12.91 -7.18 -21.85
C LEU A 191 12.87 -8.68 -22.12
N ASP A 192 14.04 -9.34 -22.17
CA ASP A 192 14.12 -10.79 -22.41
C ASP A 192 13.64 -11.64 -21.22
N ALA A 193 13.42 -11.03 -20.05
CA ALA A 193 12.92 -11.73 -18.86
C ALA A 193 11.38 -11.74 -18.78
N TRP A 194 10.70 -10.95 -19.59
CA TRP A 194 9.24 -10.91 -19.63
C TRP A 194 8.67 -12.15 -20.33
N THR A 195 7.73 -12.83 -19.68
CA THR A 195 6.97 -13.95 -20.28
C THR A 195 6.13 -13.49 -21.48
N HIS A 196 5.52 -12.30 -21.37
CA HIS A 196 4.84 -11.61 -22.45
C HIS A 196 5.39 -10.19 -22.55
N PRO A 197 5.56 -9.62 -23.75
CA PRO A 197 6.11 -8.26 -23.90
C PRO A 197 5.38 -7.24 -23.01
N PRO A 198 6.11 -6.30 -22.36
CA PRO A 198 5.55 -5.41 -21.35
C PRO A 198 4.38 -4.53 -21.84
N TRP A 199 4.30 -4.26 -23.13
CA TRP A 199 3.23 -3.47 -23.75
C TRP A 199 2.29 -4.32 -24.61
N SER A 200 2.21 -5.63 -24.34
CA SER A 200 1.34 -6.50 -25.15
C SER A 200 -0.13 -6.43 -24.74
N GLY A 201 -0.43 -6.15 -23.49
CA GLY A 201 -1.78 -6.30 -22.95
C GLY A 201 -2.32 -7.72 -23.17
N PHE A 202 -1.45 -8.73 -23.15
CA PHE A 202 -1.80 -10.10 -23.51
C PHE A 202 -2.74 -10.71 -22.46
N PHE A 203 -3.83 -11.32 -22.94
CA PHE A 203 -4.73 -12.07 -22.09
C PHE A 203 -4.49 -13.58 -22.29
N ASP A 204 -4.10 -14.28 -21.23
CA ASP A 204 -3.78 -15.71 -21.26
C ASP A 204 -4.98 -16.64 -21.00
N GLY A 205 -6.17 -16.07 -20.81
CA GLY A 205 -7.40 -16.78 -20.42
C GLY A 205 -7.77 -16.55 -18.94
N LYS A 206 -6.87 -16.00 -18.14
CA LYS A 206 -7.08 -15.68 -16.72
C LYS A 206 -6.57 -14.28 -16.35
N GLU A 207 -5.39 -13.92 -16.82
CA GLU A 207 -4.68 -12.71 -16.44
C GLU A 207 -4.38 -11.83 -17.66
N ILE A 208 -4.38 -10.51 -17.47
CA ILE A 208 -3.90 -9.52 -18.45
C ILE A 208 -2.49 -9.13 -18.03
N TRP A 209 -1.55 -9.33 -18.94
CA TRP A 209 -0.12 -9.15 -18.72
C TRP A 209 0.37 -7.86 -19.35
N GLY A 210 1.21 -7.15 -18.62
CA GLY A 210 1.93 -5.98 -19.10
C GLY A 210 2.12 -4.91 -18.03
N ARG A 211 3.06 -4.01 -18.27
CA ARG A 211 3.36 -2.87 -17.40
C ARG A 211 2.14 -1.94 -17.31
N GLY A 212 1.73 -1.58 -16.08
CA GLY A 212 0.53 -0.78 -15.82
C GLY A 212 -0.76 -1.60 -15.76
N SER A 213 -0.72 -2.92 -15.97
CA SER A 213 -1.91 -3.76 -15.88
C SER A 213 -2.46 -3.88 -14.46
N SER A 214 -1.61 -3.74 -13.45
CA SER A 214 -1.99 -3.70 -12.03
C SER A 214 -1.84 -2.29 -11.46
N ASP A 215 -0.76 -1.61 -11.79
CA ASP A 215 -0.38 -0.31 -11.25
C ASP A 215 -0.26 0.76 -12.35
N CYS A 216 -1.21 1.69 -12.54
CA CYS A 216 -2.52 1.77 -11.92
C CYS A 216 -3.63 1.87 -12.99
N LYS A 217 -3.33 1.51 -14.28
CA LYS A 217 -4.33 1.55 -15.37
C LYS A 217 -5.53 0.64 -15.08
N ASN A 218 -5.32 -0.46 -14.32
CA ASN A 218 -6.40 -1.30 -13.83
C ASN A 218 -7.50 -0.47 -13.13
N GLN A 219 -7.12 0.35 -12.15
CA GLN A 219 -8.08 1.16 -11.41
C GLN A 219 -8.66 2.29 -12.26
N LEU A 220 -7.83 2.97 -13.06
CA LEU A 220 -8.27 4.04 -13.96
C LEU A 220 -9.36 3.55 -14.93
N ILE A 221 -9.10 2.44 -15.62
CA ILE A 221 -10.05 1.84 -16.56
C ILE A 221 -11.31 1.36 -15.83
N ALA A 222 -11.17 0.75 -14.66
CA ALA A 222 -12.32 0.28 -13.88
C ALA A 222 -13.24 1.42 -13.41
N ILE A 223 -12.67 2.57 -13.01
CA ILE A 223 -13.45 3.77 -12.67
C ILE A 223 -14.24 4.26 -13.90
N LEU A 224 -13.56 4.40 -15.05
CA LEU A 224 -14.22 4.85 -16.29
C LEU A 224 -15.27 3.85 -16.78
N GLU A 225 -15.01 2.54 -16.72
CA GLU A 225 -16.00 1.50 -17.05
C GLU A 225 -17.25 1.59 -16.15
N SER A 226 -17.07 1.82 -14.85
CA SER A 226 -18.18 1.93 -13.92
C SER A 226 -19.05 3.15 -14.22
N VAL A 227 -18.45 4.30 -14.54
CA VAL A 227 -19.16 5.53 -14.90
C VAL A 227 -19.85 5.38 -16.25
N GLU A 228 -19.19 4.83 -17.26
CA GLU A 228 -19.78 4.56 -18.60
C GLU A 228 -21.05 3.70 -18.49
N LEU A 229 -21.00 2.64 -17.69
CA LEU A 229 -22.13 1.74 -17.48
C LEU A 229 -23.27 2.39 -16.69
N LEU A 230 -22.97 3.20 -15.71
CA LEU A 230 -23.98 3.96 -14.95
C LEU A 230 -24.68 4.99 -15.85
N LEU A 231 -23.94 5.64 -16.74
CA LEU A 231 -24.49 6.55 -17.74
C LEU A 231 -25.41 5.81 -18.74
N ASP A 232 -24.97 4.66 -19.26
CA ASP A 232 -25.75 3.81 -20.17
C ASP A 232 -27.04 3.31 -19.51
N ALA A 233 -27.01 3.04 -18.21
CA ALA A 233 -28.17 2.68 -17.39
C ALA A 233 -29.05 3.89 -16.99
N GLY A 234 -28.73 5.10 -17.46
CA GLY A 234 -29.48 6.30 -17.16
C GLY A 234 -29.42 6.78 -15.71
N PHE A 235 -28.38 6.37 -14.96
CA PHE A 235 -28.15 6.87 -13.61
C PHE A 235 -27.81 8.37 -13.63
N VAL A 236 -28.48 9.14 -12.80
CA VAL A 236 -28.25 10.59 -12.62
C VAL A 236 -27.86 10.82 -11.16
N PRO A 237 -26.63 11.26 -10.88
CA PRO A 237 -26.19 11.41 -9.51
C PRO A 237 -26.87 12.60 -8.82
N THR A 238 -27.17 12.43 -7.53
CA THR A 238 -27.56 13.53 -6.64
C THR A 238 -26.32 14.24 -6.13
N ARG A 239 -25.29 13.48 -5.74
CA ARG A 239 -23.98 13.96 -5.31
C ARG A 239 -23.02 14.04 -6.50
N THR A 240 -22.33 15.17 -6.67
CA THR A 240 -21.29 15.30 -7.70
C THR A 240 -20.20 14.23 -7.54
N VAL A 241 -19.83 13.59 -8.65
CA VAL A 241 -18.71 12.66 -8.73
C VAL A 241 -17.59 13.33 -9.51
N LEU A 242 -16.41 13.36 -8.92
CA LEU A 242 -15.17 13.84 -9.52
C LEU A 242 -14.25 12.66 -9.80
N LEU A 243 -13.59 12.66 -10.97
CA LEU A 243 -12.46 11.77 -11.24
C LEU A 243 -11.22 12.63 -11.42
N SER A 244 -10.10 12.22 -10.84
CA SER A 244 -8.82 12.94 -10.95
C SER A 244 -7.71 11.95 -11.27
N PHE A 245 -7.11 12.08 -12.46
CA PHE A 245 -6.06 11.17 -12.90
C PHE A 245 -4.76 11.93 -13.14
N GLY A 246 -3.79 11.73 -12.21
CA GLY A 246 -2.41 12.18 -12.32
C GLY A 246 -1.68 11.49 -13.49
N PHE A 247 -0.49 11.97 -13.83
CA PHE A 247 0.29 11.43 -14.96
C PHE A 247 1.79 11.28 -14.64
N ASP A 248 2.18 11.46 -13.39
CA ASP A 248 3.56 11.40 -12.91
C ASP A 248 3.64 10.91 -11.45
N GLU A 249 2.69 10.05 -11.03
CA GLU A 249 2.64 9.48 -9.67
C GLU A 249 3.94 8.76 -9.35
N GLU A 250 4.42 7.92 -10.27
CA GLU A 250 5.60 7.07 -10.17
C GLU A 250 6.92 7.85 -9.98
N ILE A 251 6.88 9.15 -10.27
CA ILE A 251 7.98 10.10 -10.05
C ILE A 251 7.59 11.23 -9.09
N SER A 252 6.72 10.91 -8.14
CA SER A 252 6.26 11.77 -7.04
C SER A 252 5.13 12.75 -7.34
N GLY A 253 4.45 12.71 -8.47
CA GLY A 253 3.18 13.40 -8.76
C GLY A 253 3.24 14.93 -8.81
N GLY A 254 4.44 15.52 -8.93
CA GLY A 254 4.62 16.98 -8.78
C GLY A 254 3.95 17.81 -9.86
N GLN A 255 3.87 17.31 -11.09
CA GLN A 255 3.27 17.99 -12.23
C GLN A 255 1.83 17.54 -12.53
N GLY A 256 1.45 16.33 -12.11
CA GLY A 256 0.10 15.77 -12.15
C GLY A 256 -0.71 16.15 -10.91
N ALA A 257 -0.73 15.30 -9.91
CA ALA A 257 -1.51 15.49 -8.68
C ALA A 257 -1.20 16.81 -7.96
N GLY A 258 0.08 17.22 -7.97
CA GLY A 258 0.55 18.49 -7.43
C GLY A 258 -0.05 19.74 -8.11
N THR A 259 -0.64 19.59 -9.31
CA THR A 259 -1.39 20.67 -10.00
C THR A 259 -2.91 20.43 -9.98
N LEU A 260 -3.33 19.15 -10.01
CA LEU A 260 -4.75 18.75 -9.94
C LEU A 260 -5.39 19.11 -8.60
N ALA A 261 -4.72 18.79 -7.49
CA ALA A 261 -5.26 19.06 -6.16
C ALA A 261 -5.49 20.56 -5.89
N PRO A 262 -4.52 21.49 -6.17
CA PRO A 262 -4.78 22.92 -6.08
C PRO A 262 -5.91 23.42 -6.99
N PHE A 263 -6.03 22.88 -8.20
CA PHE A 263 -7.11 23.22 -9.12
C PHE A 263 -8.50 22.84 -8.57
N ILE A 264 -8.62 21.67 -7.92
CA ILE A 264 -9.85 21.24 -7.27
C ILE A 264 -10.09 22.06 -6.00
N LEU A 265 -9.03 22.35 -5.22
CA LEU A 265 -9.10 23.15 -4.00
C LEU A 265 -9.55 24.58 -4.28
N GLU A 266 -9.08 25.21 -5.36
CA GLU A 266 -9.55 26.53 -5.78
C GLU A 266 -11.04 26.56 -6.10
N ARG A 267 -11.57 25.46 -6.71
CA ARG A 267 -12.97 25.36 -7.10
C ARG A 267 -13.92 25.07 -5.94
N TYR A 268 -13.55 24.17 -5.06
CA TYR A 268 -14.45 23.64 -4.02
C TYR A 268 -14.12 24.14 -2.62
N GLY A 269 -12.88 24.59 -2.37
CA GLY A 269 -12.42 25.02 -1.05
C GLY A 269 -11.89 23.88 -0.16
N PRO A 270 -11.38 24.21 1.03
CA PRO A 270 -10.87 23.22 1.97
C PRO A 270 -12.00 22.41 2.61
N ASP A 271 -11.71 21.14 2.96
CA ASP A 271 -12.66 20.16 3.56
C ASP A 271 -13.99 20.10 2.82
N SER A 272 -13.94 20.19 1.50
CA SER A 272 -15.11 20.29 0.62
C SER A 272 -15.52 18.97 -0.02
N LEU A 273 -14.72 17.92 0.07
CA LEU A 273 -15.05 16.62 -0.50
C LEU A 273 -15.54 15.65 0.60
N ALA A 274 -16.57 14.89 0.30
CA ALA A 274 -17.15 13.89 1.20
C ALA A 274 -16.15 12.75 1.46
N VAL A 275 -15.53 12.28 0.39
CA VAL A 275 -14.58 11.18 0.40
C VAL A 275 -13.63 11.28 -0.79
N ILE A 276 -12.42 10.81 -0.60
CA ILE A 276 -11.42 10.57 -1.65
C ILE A 276 -11.04 9.09 -1.60
N VAL A 277 -11.09 8.42 -2.76
CA VAL A 277 -10.60 7.03 -2.90
C VAL A 277 -9.54 7.02 -3.99
N ASP A 278 -8.35 6.58 -3.64
CA ASP A 278 -7.21 6.38 -4.54
C ASP A 278 -6.78 4.91 -4.54
N GLU A 279 -5.79 4.58 -5.32
CA GLU A 279 -5.14 3.27 -5.29
C GLU A 279 -4.57 2.93 -3.90
N GLY A 280 -4.19 1.67 -3.66
CA GLY A 280 -3.51 1.30 -2.42
C GLY A 280 -3.74 -0.12 -1.94
N ALA A 281 -3.96 -0.26 -0.63
CA ALA A 281 -4.14 -1.54 0.02
C ALA A 281 -5.41 -2.26 -0.45
N GLY A 282 -5.35 -3.59 -0.48
CA GLY A 282 -6.42 -4.43 -1.03
C GLY A 282 -7.08 -5.34 -0.01
N ILE A 283 -7.47 -6.50 -0.51
CA ILE A 283 -8.12 -7.58 0.22
C ILE A 283 -7.21 -8.81 0.17
N SER A 284 -6.99 -9.44 1.32
CA SER A 284 -6.15 -10.63 1.47
C SER A 284 -6.69 -11.57 2.53
N ASP A 285 -6.18 -12.80 2.55
CA ASP A 285 -6.48 -13.74 3.62
C ASP A 285 -5.49 -13.55 4.77
N GLU A 286 -6.03 -13.20 5.94
CA GLU A 286 -5.27 -12.94 7.16
C GLU A 286 -5.84 -13.75 8.32
N TRP A 287 -5.00 -14.52 9.00
CA TRP A 287 -5.37 -15.31 10.18
C TRP A 287 -6.62 -16.19 9.99
N GLY A 288 -6.79 -16.75 8.77
CA GLY A 288 -7.90 -17.65 8.43
C GLY A 288 -9.24 -16.96 8.16
N VAL A 289 -9.23 -15.66 7.87
CA VAL A 289 -10.38 -14.89 7.36
C VAL A 289 -9.96 -14.01 6.20
N THR A 290 -10.88 -13.71 5.30
CA THR A 290 -10.67 -12.70 4.25
C THR A 290 -10.83 -11.32 4.87
N MET A 291 -9.81 -10.48 4.77
CA MET A 291 -9.76 -9.15 5.36
C MET A 291 -9.50 -8.09 4.29
N ALA A 292 -10.35 -7.08 4.24
CA ALA A 292 -10.12 -5.86 3.48
C ALA A 292 -9.46 -4.82 4.38
N THR A 293 -8.35 -4.25 3.95
CA THR A 293 -7.55 -3.32 4.76
C THR A 293 -7.35 -1.97 4.06
N PRO A 294 -8.43 -1.20 3.77
CA PRO A 294 -8.27 0.11 3.15
C PRO A 294 -7.28 0.96 3.96
N GLY A 295 -6.29 1.54 3.26
CA GLY A 295 -5.28 2.40 3.86
C GLY A 295 -5.89 3.72 4.34
N VAL A 296 -5.96 3.90 5.65
CA VAL A 296 -6.50 5.11 6.30
C VAL A 296 -5.39 6.07 6.72
N ALA A 297 -4.15 5.70 6.49
CA ALA A 297 -2.95 6.49 6.73
C ALA A 297 -1.82 6.05 5.80
N GLU A 298 -0.83 6.92 5.62
CA GLU A 298 0.43 6.64 4.93
C GLU A 298 1.59 7.09 5.79
N LYS A 299 2.73 6.44 5.62
CA LYS A 299 3.99 6.89 6.23
C LYS A 299 4.47 8.16 5.52
N GLY A 300 5.12 9.03 6.29
CA GLY A 300 5.90 10.11 5.71
C GLY A 300 7.25 9.62 5.16
N TYR A 301 8.05 10.50 4.58
CA TYR A 301 9.41 10.18 4.19
C TYR A 301 10.36 11.36 4.28
N THR A 302 11.66 11.05 4.37
CA THR A 302 12.75 12.01 4.18
C THR A 302 14.00 11.28 3.73
N ASP A 303 14.69 11.87 2.76
CA ASP A 303 15.99 11.41 2.26
C ASP A 303 17.09 12.30 2.82
N VAL A 304 17.88 11.75 3.74
CA VAL A 304 19.01 12.46 4.35
C VAL A 304 20.26 12.26 3.51
N VAL A 305 20.78 13.35 2.98
CA VAL A 305 22.05 13.39 2.26
C VAL A 305 23.17 13.65 3.25
N ILE A 306 24.13 12.73 3.32
CA ILE A 306 25.32 12.84 4.15
C ILE A 306 26.51 13.07 3.23
N THR A 307 27.23 14.18 3.40
CA THR A 307 28.47 14.45 2.66
C THR A 307 29.64 14.56 3.63
N ILE A 308 30.71 13.79 3.39
CA ILE A 308 31.96 13.87 4.13
C ILE A 308 33.05 14.42 3.23
N ARG A 309 33.68 15.52 3.68
CA ARG A 309 34.86 16.13 3.06
C ARG A 309 36.07 15.94 3.93
N MET A 310 37.17 15.45 3.33
CA MET A 310 38.45 15.28 3.99
C MET A 310 39.60 15.65 3.03
N PRO A 311 40.82 15.96 3.53
CA PRO A 311 41.92 16.22 2.64
C PRO A 311 42.24 15.06 1.70
N GLY A 312 42.47 15.37 0.43
CA GLY A 312 42.96 14.43 -0.55
C GLY A 312 44.46 14.10 -0.33
N GLY A 313 45.00 13.30 -1.24
CA GLY A 313 46.40 12.94 -1.21
C GLY A 313 46.71 11.71 -2.07
N HIS A 314 47.98 11.29 -2.05
CA HIS A 314 48.43 10.10 -2.76
C HIS A 314 48.17 8.84 -1.92
N SER A 315 47.57 7.81 -2.51
CA SER A 315 47.20 6.58 -1.80
C SER A 315 48.36 5.78 -1.21
N SER A 316 49.63 6.07 -1.57
CA SER A 316 50.79 5.43 -0.96
C SER A 316 51.15 5.97 0.44
N ILE A 317 50.57 7.08 0.84
CA ILE A 317 50.76 7.71 2.16
C ILE A 317 49.37 8.05 2.72
N PRO A 318 48.55 7.02 3.03
CA PRO A 318 47.16 7.26 3.50
C PRO A 318 47.16 7.72 4.96
N PRO A 319 46.18 8.55 5.38
CA PRO A 319 45.86 8.71 6.78
C PRO A 319 45.27 7.41 7.35
N ASP A 320 45.15 7.32 8.69
CA ASP A 320 44.54 6.16 9.35
C ASP A 320 43.13 5.85 8.82
N HIS A 321 42.36 6.91 8.45
CA HIS A 321 41.03 6.79 7.86
C HIS A 321 40.84 7.76 6.71
N THR A 322 40.30 7.28 5.59
CA THR A 322 39.87 8.09 4.45
C THR A 322 38.44 8.56 4.64
N ALA A 323 37.95 9.48 3.81
CA ALA A 323 36.53 9.90 3.83
C ALA A 323 35.57 8.71 3.62
N ILE A 324 35.95 7.71 2.81
CA ILE A 324 35.16 6.46 2.65
C ILE A 324 35.13 5.66 3.95
N GLY A 325 36.27 5.52 4.67
CA GLY A 325 36.32 4.81 5.94
C GLY A 325 35.44 5.49 7.02
N VAL A 326 35.47 6.81 7.10
CA VAL A 326 34.61 7.59 8.02
C VAL A 326 33.13 7.46 7.68
N MET A 327 32.78 7.51 6.38
CA MET A 327 31.39 7.29 5.92
C MET A 327 30.93 5.88 6.27
N SER A 328 31.73 4.86 6.05
CA SER A 328 31.39 3.47 6.37
C SER A 328 31.12 3.26 7.86
N GLU A 329 31.88 3.92 8.75
CA GLU A 329 31.60 3.89 10.19
C GLU A 329 30.26 4.56 10.52
N LEU A 330 30.00 5.74 9.95
CA LEU A 330 28.74 6.43 10.20
C LEU A 330 27.53 5.62 9.71
N ILE A 331 27.61 5.03 8.52
CA ILE A 331 26.56 4.13 8.00
C ILE A 331 26.33 2.94 8.95
N THR A 332 27.41 2.30 9.42
CA THR A 332 27.30 1.18 10.37
C THR A 332 26.56 1.58 11.64
N LEU A 333 26.85 2.78 12.18
CA LEU A 333 26.16 3.31 13.35
C LEU A 333 24.68 3.60 13.07
N ILE A 334 24.35 4.16 11.90
CA ILE A 334 22.98 4.47 11.47
C ILE A 334 22.16 3.16 11.40
N GLU A 335 22.65 2.13 10.72
CA GLU A 335 21.95 0.87 10.56
C GLU A 335 21.83 0.08 11.87
N ALA A 336 22.78 0.24 12.79
CA ALA A 336 22.74 -0.41 14.11
C ALA A 336 21.72 0.23 15.06
N ASP A 337 21.48 1.55 14.94
CA ASP A 337 20.58 2.30 15.81
C ASP A 337 19.18 2.40 15.20
N LYS A 338 18.44 1.30 15.18
CA LYS A 338 17.06 1.23 14.66
C LYS A 338 16.10 2.07 15.49
N TYR A 339 15.05 2.56 14.82
CA TYR A 339 13.94 3.23 15.51
C TYR A 339 13.17 2.24 16.40
N PRO A 340 12.55 2.70 17.49
CA PRO A 340 11.72 1.85 18.31
C PRO A 340 10.45 1.41 17.58
N LEU A 341 9.99 0.20 17.85
CA LEU A 341 8.65 -0.24 17.46
C LEU A 341 7.62 0.52 18.30
N ARG A 342 6.60 1.08 17.66
CA ARG A 342 5.50 1.81 18.30
C ARG A 342 4.16 1.38 17.73
N LEU A 343 3.26 0.97 18.62
CA LEU A 343 1.90 0.60 18.29
C LEU A 343 0.96 1.20 19.34
N ASP A 344 0.50 2.39 19.09
CA ASP A 344 -0.41 3.13 19.95
C ASP A 344 -1.76 3.39 19.25
N GLY A 345 -2.68 4.06 19.93
CA GLY A 345 -4.03 4.31 19.42
C GLY A 345 -4.09 5.19 18.16
N LYS A 346 -2.96 5.76 17.71
CA LYS A 346 -2.88 6.55 16.49
C LYS A 346 -2.49 5.68 15.26
N ASN A 347 -1.90 4.51 15.51
CA ASN A 347 -1.46 3.63 14.44
C ASN A 347 -2.62 2.71 14.00
N PRO A 348 -3.09 2.78 12.74
CA PRO A 348 -4.21 1.98 12.23
C PRO A 348 -4.03 0.48 12.36
N TYR A 349 -2.80 -0.03 12.34
CA TYR A 349 -2.52 -1.45 12.49
C TYR A 349 -3.01 -2.01 13.84
N LEU A 350 -3.12 -1.18 14.87
CA LEU A 350 -3.76 -1.59 16.13
C LEU A 350 -5.23 -1.98 15.93
N GLY A 351 -5.96 -1.23 15.10
CA GLY A 351 -7.33 -1.55 14.71
C GLY A 351 -7.40 -2.89 13.96
N GLN A 352 -6.46 -3.16 13.04
CA GLN A 352 -6.38 -4.43 12.34
C GLN A 352 -6.15 -5.60 13.32
N LEU A 353 -5.28 -5.44 14.32
CA LEU A 353 -5.09 -6.45 15.39
C LEU A 353 -6.36 -6.69 16.21
N TYR A 354 -7.16 -5.65 16.50
CA TYR A 354 -8.45 -5.83 17.16
C TYR A 354 -9.41 -6.63 16.31
N CYS A 355 -9.46 -6.34 15.00
CA CYS A 355 -10.28 -7.08 14.03
C CYS A 355 -9.87 -8.55 13.95
N GLY A 356 -8.57 -8.82 13.86
CA GLY A 356 -8.05 -10.18 13.89
C GLY A 356 -8.39 -10.93 15.18
N ALA A 357 -8.25 -10.28 16.34
CA ALA A 357 -8.54 -10.90 17.63
C ALA A 357 -10.04 -11.20 17.83
N GLU A 358 -10.94 -10.38 17.25
CA GLU A 358 -12.39 -10.52 17.42
C GLU A 358 -13.01 -11.50 16.40
N HIS A 359 -12.51 -11.50 15.16
CA HIS A 359 -13.17 -12.19 14.04
C HIS A 359 -12.36 -13.36 13.45
N ALA A 360 -11.03 -13.37 13.58
CA ALA A 360 -10.20 -14.36 12.92
C ALA A 360 -10.06 -15.67 13.72
N THR A 361 -10.18 -16.80 13.03
CA THR A 361 -10.13 -18.13 13.65
C THR A 361 -8.71 -18.58 14.02
N GLU A 362 -7.69 -18.04 13.31
CA GLU A 362 -6.29 -18.41 13.47
C GLU A 362 -5.44 -17.28 14.09
N PHE A 363 -6.09 -16.29 14.71
CA PHE A 363 -5.36 -15.19 15.33
C PHE A 363 -4.39 -15.68 16.42
N PRO A 364 -3.12 -15.22 16.43
CA PRO A 364 -2.11 -15.73 17.35
C PRO A 364 -2.46 -15.50 18.81
N LYS A 365 -2.62 -16.56 19.59
CA LYS A 365 -3.04 -16.52 21.01
C LYS A 365 -2.17 -15.60 21.88
N LYS A 366 -0.88 -15.45 21.54
CA LYS A 366 0.04 -14.59 22.29
C LYS A 366 -0.22 -13.12 22.01
N LEU A 367 -0.50 -12.77 20.74
CA LEU A 367 -0.92 -11.42 20.36
C LEU A 367 -2.23 -11.04 21.06
N GLY A 368 -3.24 -11.93 21.07
CA GLY A 368 -4.51 -11.70 21.78
C GLY A 368 -4.31 -11.39 23.25
N LYS A 369 -3.49 -12.18 23.96
CA LYS A 369 -3.17 -11.93 25.38
C LYS A 369 -2.43 -10.60 25.63
N LEU A 370 -1.61 -10.16 24.69
CA LEU A 370 -0.90 -8.88 24.80
C LEU A 370 -1.83 -7.71 24.49
N LEU A 371 -2.73 -7.90 23.51
CA LEU A 371 -3.75 -6.93 23.14
C LEU A 371 -4.72 -6.66 24.31
N ASP A 372 -5.22 -7.71 24.99
CA ASP A 372 -6.05 -7.60 26.20
C ASP A 372 -5.35 -6.81 27.31
N LYS A 373 -4.05 -7.00 27.48
CA LYS A 373 -3.26 -6.27 28.49
C LYS A 373 -3.04 -4.81 28.10
N ALA A 374 -2.91 -4.50 26.80
CA ALA A 374 -2.71 -3.13 26.32
C ALA A 374 -3.94 -2.25 26.58
N GLN A 375 -5.15 -2.80 26.55
CA GLN A 375 -6.41 -2.10 26.83
C GLN A 375 -6.50 -1.58 28.28
N GLY A 376 -5.75 -2.14 29.23
CA GLY A 376 -5.81 -1.79 30.67
C GLY A 376 -4.73 -0.83 31.16
N GLN A 377 -3.77 -0.36 30.34
CA GLN A 377 -2.60 0.36 30.82
C GLN A 377 -2.33 1.68 30.08
N CYS A 378 -2.45 2.79 30.80
CA CYS A 378 -2.13 4.16 30.33
C CYS A 378 -0.62 4.50 30.24
N LYS A 379 0.34 3.58 30.39
CA LYS A 379 1.78 3.86 30.27
C LYS A 379 2.53 2.67 29.64
N ALA A 380 3.07 2.91 28.47
CA ALA A 380 3.87 1.99 27.69
C ALA A 380 5.26 1.74 28.34
N LYS A 381 5.51 0.51 28.74
CA LYS A 381 6.85 -0.12 28.68
C LYS A 381 7.13 -0.44 27.21
N PRO A 382 8.41 -0.72 26.82
CA PRO A 382 8.72 -1.04 25.41
C PRO A 382 7.63 -1.96 24.87
N ASP A 383 7.07 -1.58 23.71
CA ASP A 383 5.80 -2.09 23.23
C ASP A 383 5.88 -3.59 22.94
N SER A 384 5.56 -4.40 23.95
CA SER A 384 5.63 -5.85 23.85
C SER A 384 4.64 -6.42 22.84
N LEU A 385 3.55 -5.70 22.55
CA LEU A 385 2.59 -6.04 21.52
C LEU A 385 3.20 -5.82 20.13
N ALA A 386 3.78 -4.63 19.89
CA ALA A 386 4.47 -4.31 18.66
C ALA A 386 5.65 -5.27 18.39
N ALA A 387 6.44 -5.57 19.44
CA ALA A 387 7.56 -6.51 19.35
C ALA A 387 7.12 -7.96 19.03
N GLU A 388 5.95 -8.37 19.49
CA GLU A 388 5.40 -9.68 19.16
C GLU A 388 4.84 -9.70 17.73
N ALA A 389 4.10 -8.66 17.33
CA ALA A 389 3.55 -8.53 16.00
C ALA A 389 4.66 -8.49 14.92
N ALA A 390 5.75 -7.77 15.17
CA ALA A 390 6.89 -7.66 14.26
C ALA A 390 7.58 -9.01 13.93
N LYS A 391 7.33 -10.07 14.70
CA LYS A 391 7.85 -11.41 14.40
C LYS A 391 7.21 -12.05 13.16
N ALA A 392 6.09 -11.52 12.70
CA ALA A 392 5.48 -11.95 11.45
C ALA A 392 6.31 -11.56 10.21
N GLY A 393 7.30 -10.68 10.37
CA GLY A 393 8.25 -10.33 9.31
C GLY A 393 8.36 -8.82 9.06
N PRO A 394 9.24 -8.42 8.13
CA PRO A 394 9.53 -7.01 7.85
C PRO A 394 8.29 -6.22 7.40
N ALA A 395 7.42 -6.80 6.59
CA ALA A 395 6.19 -6.14 6.13
C ALA A 395 5.34 -5.64 7.31
N ILE A 396 5.16 -6.49 8.33
CA ILE A 396 4.41 -6.13 9.55
C ILE A 396 5.22 -5.22 10.47
N GLN A 397 6.54 -5.47 10.60
CA GLN A 397 7.41 -4.64 11.42
C GLN A 397 7.35 -3.17 11.01
N TYR A 398 7.42 -2.89 9.70
CA TYR A 398 7.44 -1.52 9.18
C TYR A 398 6.08 -0.82 9.15
N LEU A 399 4.99 -1.49 9.49
CA LEU A 399 3.72 -0.80 9.84
C LEU A 399 3.81 -0.05 11.18
N MET A 400 4.80 -0.39 12.03
CA MET A 400 4.94 0.09 13.41
C MET A 400 6.29 0.76 13.69
N GLN A 401 7.12 0.95 12.67
CA GLN A 401 8.50 1.43 12.83
C GLN A 401 8.90 2.34 11.67
N THR A 402 9.56 3.45 11.97
CA THR A 402 10.27 4.23 10.96
C THR A 402 11.41 3.37 10.38
N SER A 403 11.47 3.28 9.05
CA SER A 403 12.51 2.50 8.35
C SER A 403 13.78 3.33 8.15
N ILE A 404 14.88 2.63 7.95
CA ILE A 404 16.17 3.16 7.53
C ILE A 404 16.64 2.33 6.34
N ALA A 405 16.95 2.97 5.23
CA ALA A 405 17.60 2.34 4.09
C ALA A 405 18.74 3.25 3.57
N VAL A 406 19.93 2.69 3.44
CA VAL A 406 21.06 3.38 2.81
C VAL A 406 21.08 2.97 1.35
N ASP A 407 20.48 3.81 0.49
CA ASP A 407 20.19 3.41 -0.89
C ASP A 407 21.29 3.81 -1.88
N VAL A 408 22.00 4.91 -1.59
CA VAL A 408 23.04 5.43 -2.49
C VAL A 408 24.31 5.73 -1.70
N ILE A 409 25.46 5.32 -2.23
CA ILE A 409 26.77 5.73 -1.75
C ILE A 409 27.72 5.94 -2.93
N GLY A 410 28.49 7.02 -2.91
CA GLY A 410 29.48 7.31 -3.93
C GLY A 410 30.64 8.15 -3.42
N GLY A 411 31.84 7.92 -3.95
CA GLY A 411 33.03 8.71 -3.58
C GLY A 411 34.32 8.17 -4.19
N GLY A 412 35.32 9.06 -4.30
CA GLY A 412 36.59 8.76 -4.96
C GLY A 412 36.49 8.83 -6.49
N VAL A 413 37.60 9.12 -7.14
CA VAL A 413 37.68 9.28 -8.61
C VAL A 413 38.77 8.40 -9.24
N LYS A 414 39.76 7.97 -8.46
CA LYS A 414 40.90 7.22 -8.95
C LYS A 414 41.58 6.38 -7.85
N VAL A 415 42.06 5.18 -8.21
CA VAL A 415 42.64 4.22 -7.25
C VAL A 415 43.88 4.72 -6.52
N ASN A 416 44.61 5.68 -7.08
CA ASN A 416 45.83 6.24 -6.46
C ASN A 416 45.64 7.67 -5.90
N ALA A 417 44.39 8.09 -5.70
CA ALA A 417 44.02 9.38 -5.11
C ALA A 417 43.06 9.17 -3.94
N LEU A 418 43.35 9.77 -2.78
CA LEU A 418 42.46 9.72 -1.63
C LEU A 418 41.18 10.48 -1.92
N PRO A 419 40.02 9.95 -1.51
CA PRO A 419 38.74 10.60 -1.78
C PRO A 419 38.57 11.88 -0.94
N GLU A 420 38.36 13.02 -1.62
CA GLU A 420 38.15 14.32 -0.96
C GLU A 420 36.68 14.54 -0.60
N ARG A 421 35.78 13.80 -1.23
CA ARG A 421 34.33 13.88 -1.03
C ARG A 421 33.71 12.50 -1.16
N VAL A 422 32.88 12.14 -0.19
CA VAL A 422 32.04 10.94 -0.21
C VAL A 422 30.62 11.37 0.16
N GLN A 423 29.64 10.83 -0.54
CA GLN A 423 28.23 11.12 -0.28
C GLN A 423 27.46 9.82 -0.10
N ALA A 424 26.53 9.80 0.83
CA ALA A 424 25.53 8.75 0.98
C ALA A 424 24.13 9.37 1.11
N ILE A 425 23.11 8.63 0.69
CA ILE A 425 21.70 8.98 0.86
C ILE A 425 21.05 7.91 1.71
N VAL A 426 20.36 8.35 2.75
CA VAL A 426 19.65 7.50 3.71
C VAL A 426 18.17 7.82 3.67
N ASN A 427 17.39 6.92 3.09
CA ASN A 427 15.93 7.03 3.04
C ASN A 427 15.31 6.61 4.38
N HIS A 428 14.32 7.38 4.81
CA HIS A 428 13.50 7.07 5.97
C HIS A 428 12.03 7.11 5.58
N ARG A 429 11.28 6.04 5.87
CA ARG A 429 9.82 6.06 5.82
C ARG A 429 9.31 6.28 7.24
N ILE A 430 8.77 7.48 7.49
CA ILE A 430 8.42 7.98 8.83
C ILE A 430 7.12 7.34 9.30
N ASN A 431 7.15 6.72 10.48
CA ASN A 431 5.96 6.06 11.03
C ASN A 431 4.88 7.05 11.45
N VAL A 432 3.62 6.62 11.40
CA VAL A 432 2.47 7.43 11.83
C VAL A 432 2.64 7.84 13.30
N GLY A 433 2.52 9.14 13.57
CA GLY A 433 2.73 9.74 14.89
C GLY A 433 4.19 10.09 15.22
N GLU A 434 5.13 9.92 14.28
CA GLU A 434 6.50 10.43 14.31
C GLU A 434 6.67 11.53 13.26
N HIS A 435 7.80 12.25 13.27
CA HIS A 435 8.06 13.37 12.38
C HIS A 435 9.40 13.22 11.66
N PRO A 436 9.56 13.71 10.41
CA PRO A 436 10.86 13.74 9.73
C PRO A 436 11.96 14.43 10.55
N ALA A 437 11.62 15.45 11.32
CA ALA A 437 12.55 16.13 12.21
C ALA A 437 13.20 15.20 13.25
N ASP A 438 12.50 14.13 13.69
CA ASP A 438 13.05 13.14 14.61
C ASP A 438 14.16 12.32 13.93
N ALA A 439 13.97 11.99 12.64
CA ALA A 439 14.99 11.32 11.84
C ALA A 439 16.22 12.21 11.62
N HIS A 440 16.00 13.47 11.27
CA HIS A 440 17.09 14.46 11.13
C HIS A 440 17.89 14.60 12.43
N ALA A 441 17.22 14.75 13.57
CA ALA A 441 17.88 14.88 14.88
C ALA A 441 18.70 13.63 15.24
N LYS A 442 18.19 12.43 14.93
CA LYS A 442 18.88 11.16 15.17
C LYS A 442 20.14 11.05 14.34
N ILE A 443 20.06 11.28 13.02
CA ILE A 443 21.25 11.24 12.14
C ILE A 443 22.26 12.32 12.55
N ALA A 444 21.83 13.53 12.90
CA ALA A 444 22.69 14.60 13.40
C ALA A 444 23.42 14.19 14.69
N GLY A 445 22.76 13.47 15.59
CA GLY A 445 23.38 12.95 16.81
C GLY A 445 24.52 11.98 16.51
N LEU A 446 24.29 11.00 15.64
CA LEU A 446 25.31 10.04 15.21
C LEU A 446 26.47 10.69 14.45
N ALA A 447 26.15 11.60 13.53
CA ALA A 447 27.15 12.36 12.78
C ALA A 447 28.02 13.22 13.70
N LYS A 448 27.45 13.81 14.78
CA LYS A 448 28.18 14.58 15.77
C LYS A 448 29.24 13.75 16.51
N GLU A 449 28.92 12.51 16.86
CA GLU A 449 29.86 11.60 17.51
C GLU A 449 31.04 11.27 16.59
N VAL A 450 30.74 10.96 15.32
CA VAL A 450 31.75 10.67 14.30
C VAL A 450 32.59 11.90 13.98
N ALA A 451 31.96 13.07 13.80
CA ALA A 451 32.66 14.34 13.57
C ALA A 451 33.65 14.66 14.70
N LYS A 452 33.21 14.50 15.95
CA LYS A 452 34.10 14.68 17.13
C LYS A 452 35.28 13.69 17.13
N LYS A 453 35.02 12.43 16.80
CA LYS A 453 36.05 11.38 16.76
C LYS A 453 37.16 11.70 15.76
N TYR A 454 36.81 12.23 14.59
CA TYR A 454 37.74 12.51 13.49
C TYR A 454 38.15 13.96 13.36
N GLY A 455 37.74 14.83 14.29
CA GLY A 455 38.12 16.25 14.27
C GLY A 455 37.53 17.01 13.08
N LEU A 456 36.34 16.60 12.61
CA LEU A 456 35.63 17.20 11.49
C LEU A 456 34.60 18.25 11.99
N ALA A 457 34.37 19.31 11.21
CA ALA A 457 33.26 20.22 11.44
C ALA A 457 31.93 19.51 11.12
N LEU A 458 30.85 19.82 11.85
CA LEU A 458 29.50 19.33 11.54
C LEU A 458 28.62 20.48 11.07
N HIS A 459 28.05 20.36 9.88
CA HIS A 459 26.99 21.20 9.33
C HIS A 459 25.71 20.38 9.27
N SER A 460 24.67 20.76 9.99
CA SER A 460 23.51 19.90 10.22
C SER A 460 22.21 20.63 9.85
N PHE A 461 21.72 20.44 8.65
CA PHE A 461 20.45 21.00 8.12
C PHE A 461 20.36 22.53 8.24
N ASP A 462 21.48 23.23 8.13
CA ASP A 462 21.62 24.68 8.36
C ASP A 462 21.89 25.46 7.08
N ASN A 463 21.70 24.83 5.90
CA ASN A 463 21.96 25.39 4.57
C ASN A 463 23.40 25.90 4.36
N THR A 464 24.36 25.53 5.22
CA THR A 464 25.75 25.87 5.02
C THR A 464 26.37 25.04 3.91
N THR A 465 27.28 25.68 3.17
CA THR A 465 28.06 24.99 2.14
C THR A 465 29.05 24.02 2.76
N GLU A 466 29.32 22.92 2.06
CA GLU A 466 30.35 21.95 2.42
C GLU A 466 31.68 22.67 2.67
N SER A 467 32.32 22.39 3.80
CA SER A 467 33.65 22.91 4.10
C SER A 467 34.72 21.81 4.03
N PRO A 468 36.00 22.16 3.80
CA PRO A 468 37.09 21.17 3.95
C PRO A 468 37.07 20.56 5.35
N SER A 469 37.26 19.26 5.48
CA SER A 469 37.26 18.53 6.77
C SER A 469 35.92 18.67 7.53
N SER A 470 34.80 18.28 6.90
CA SER A 470 33.47 18.37 7.47
C SER A 470 32.61 17.13 7.20
N ILE A 471 31.59 16.97 8.04
CA ILE A 471 30.38 16.20 7.77
C ILE A 471 29.24 17.20 7.57
N SER A 472 28.57 17.15 6.42
CA SER A 472 27.41 17.99 6.12
C SER A 472 26.18 17.11 5.95
N LEU A 473 25.08 17.51 6.60
CA LEU A 473 23.77 16.85 6.51
C LEU A 473 22.79 17.80 5.86
N SER A 474 22.09 17.33 4.86
CA SER A 474 20.94 18.00 4.23
C SER A 474 19.83 17.00 3.94
N ALA A 475 18.65 17.49 3.61
CA ALA A 475 17.57 16.65 3.09
C ALA A 475 17.27 17.08 1.65
N PHE A 476 16.70 16.19 0.84
CA PHE A 476 16.10 16.59 -0.43
C PHE A 476 14.94 17.57 -0.19
N GLU A 477 14.57 18.31 -1.23
CA GLU A 477 13.52 19.34 -1.15
C GLU A 477 12.18 18.79 -0.68
N HIS A 478 11.90 17.54 -0.99
CA HIS A 478 10.64 16.90 -0.67
C HIS A 478 10.75 16.08 0.62
N VAL A 479 10.36 16.70 1.72
CA VAL A 479 10.15 16.04 3.01
C VAL A 479 8.65 15.93 3.23
N LEU A 480 8.16 14.75 3.56
CA LEU A 480 6.73 14.50 3.75
C LEU A 480 6.44 14.02 5.17
N GLU A 481 5.54 14.72 5.85
CA GLU A 481 4.95 14.23 7.10
C GLU A 481 4.09 12.98 6.84
N PRO A 482 3.90 12.10 7.84
CA PRO A 482 2.89 11.04 7.74
C PRO A 482 1.51 11.64 7.46
N ALA A 483 0.74 10.99 6.59
CA ALA A 483 -0.60 11.42 6.26
C ALA A 483 -1.50 11.54 7.50
N PRO A 484 -2.41 12.52 7.55
CA PRO A 484 -3.48 12.53 8.54
C PRO A 484 -4.25 11.22 8.53
N VAL A 485 -4.53 10.68 9.72
CA VAL A 485 -5.28 9.42 9.84
C VAL A 485 -6.76 9.68 9.57
N THR A 486 -7.30 9.00 8.56
CA THR A 486 -8.72 9.04 8.22
C THR A 486 -9.57 8.43 9.36
N PRO A 487 -10.70 9.07 9.75
CA PRO A 487 -11.61 8.50 10.72
C PRO A 487 -12.19 7.15 10.28
N THR A 488 -12.25 6.19 11.22
CA THR A 488 -12.75 4.81 10.97
C THR A 488 -13.95 4.45 11.83
N SER A 489 -14.70 5.45 12.29
CA SER A 489 -15.94 5.19 13.03
C SER A 489 -17.00 4.58 12.11
N VAL A 490 -17.70 3.59 12.63
CA VAL A 490 -18.91 3.02 12.05
C VAL A 490 -20.14 3.32 12.90
N ASP A 491 -20.03 4.22 13.87
CA ASP A 491 -21.16 4.71 14.67
C ASP A 491 -21.98 5.69 13.80
N GLY A 492 -23.07 5.24 13.23
CA GLY A 492 -23.88 5.97 12.28
C GLY A 492 -23.36 5.85 10.83
N GLU A 493 -23.87 6.70 9.95
CA GLU A 493 -23.44 6.78 8.56
C GLU A 493 -22.20 7.67 8.46
N THR A 494 -21.10 7.10 7.98
CA THR A 494 -19.79 7.76 7.81
C THR A 494 -19.16 7.32 6.51
N ALA A 495 -18.19 8.05 5.98
CA ALA A 495 -17.45 7.64 4.79
C ALA A 495 -16.84 6.23 4.94
N TYR A 496 -16.31 5.88 6.14
CA TYR A 496 -15.76 4.55 6.40
C TYR A 496 -16.85 3.48 6.48
N SER A 497 -18.04 3.78 7.03
CA SER A 497 -19.14 2.81 7.07
C SER A 497 -19.71 2.52 5.68
N VAL A 498 -19.82 3.54 4.80
CA VAL A 498 -20.26 3.38 3.40
C VAL A 498 -19.22 2.56 2.61
N LEU A 499 -17.94 2.88 2.73
CA LEU A 499 -16.86 2.11 2.10
C LEU A 499 -16.88 0.65 2.57
N SER A 500 -16.96 0.42 3.89
CA SER A 500 -16.97 -0.92 4.48
C SER A 500 -18.22 -1.72 4.09
N GLY A 501 -19.40 -1.07 4.08
CA GLY A 501 -20.65 -1.67 3.65
C GLY A 501 -20.62 -2.05 2.17
N SER A 502 -20.04 -1.22 1.31
CA SER A 502 -19.84 -1.49 -0.12
C SER A 502 -18.92 -2.67 -0.37
N ILE A 503 -17.82 -2.82 0.40
CA ILE A 503 -16.93 -3.98 0.35
C ILE A 503 -17.71 -5.25 0.70
N ARG A 504 -18.43 -5.23 1.81
CA ARG A 504 -19.20 -6.38 2.29
C ARG A 504 -20.40 -6.73 1.40
N ALA A 505 -20.99 -5.77 0.71
CA ALA A 505 -22.03 -6.03 -0.27
C ALA A 505 -21.52 -6.78 -1.50
N LEU A 506 -20.28 -6.52 -1.94
CA LEU A 506 -19.69 -7.20 -3.08
C LEU A 506 -19.13 -8.59 -2.72
N TYR A 507 -18.46 -8.70 -1.56
CA TYR A 507 -17.67 -9.88 -1.20
C TYR A 507 -18.28 -10.77 -0.13
N GLY A 508 -19.38 -10.34 0.49
CA GLY A 508 -20.09 -11.08 1.53
C GLY A 508 -19.88 -10.53 2.94
N SER A 509 -20.80 -10.85 3.83
CA SER A 509 -20.79 -10.40 5.22
C SER A 509 -19.70 -11.08 6.07
N GLU A 510 -19.06 -12.11 5.58
CA GLU A 510 -17.92 -12.79 6.20
C GLU A 510 -16.59 -12.05 6.02
N VAL A 511 -16.50 -11.13 5.03
CA VAL A 511 -15.31 -10.30 4.87
C VAL A 511 -15.22 -9.29 6.01
N ILE A 512 -14.06 -9.27 6.65
CA ILE A 512 -13.76 -8.34 7.74
C ILE A 512 -13.11 -7.10 7.16
N VAL A 513 -13.67 -5.93 7.44
CA VAL A 513 -13.07 -4.65 7.06
C VAL A 513 -12.33 -4.08 8.27
N ALA A 514 -11.05 -3.83 8.10
CA ALA A 514 -10.16 -3.32 9.14
C ALA A 514 -9.34 -2.14 8.60
N PRO A 515 -8.99 -1.14 9.44
CA PRO A 515 -8.17 -0.03 8.96
C PRO A 515 -6.75 -0.49 8.62
N GLY A 516 -6.25 -0.11 7.44
CA GLY A 516 -4.90 -0.38 6.97
C GLY A 516 -3.99 0.84 7.07
N ILE A 517 -2.69 0.62 6.83
CA ILE A 517 -1.67 1.66 6.71
C ILE A 517 -0.80 1.36 5.50
N MET A 518 -0.56 2.38 4.68
CA MET A 518 0.36 2.30 3.56
C MET A 518 1.79 2.61 4.00
N THR A 519 2.76 1.81 3.57
CA THR A 519 4.19 2.08 3.78
C THR A 519 4.80 2.90 2.66
N GLY A 520 4.20 2.86 1.47
CA GLY A 520 4.43 3.75 0.34
C GLY A 520 3.55 5.00 0.42
N ASN A 521 3.74 5.91 -0.52
CA ASN A 521 2.93 7.12 -0.69
C ASN A 521 2.22 7.06 -2.02
N THR A 522 1.09 7.74 -2.11
CA THR A 522 0.27 7.91 -3.31
C THR A 522 0.10 9.40 -3.62
N ASP A 523 -0.56 9.71 -4.71
CA ASP A 523 -0.94 11.08 -5.08
C ASP A 523 -1.82 11.77 -4.03
N THR A 524 -2.44 11.01 -3.11
CA THR A 524 -3.26 11.57 -2.01
C THR A 524 -2.53 12.57 -1.12
N LYS A 525 -1.19 12.57 -1.11
CA LYS A 525 -0.39 13.54 -0.35
C LYS A 525 -0.65 15.00 -0.72
N TYR A 526 -1.16 15.27 -1.91
CA TYR A 526 -1.53 16.60 -2.37
C TYR A 526 -2.96 17.00 -2.02
N TYR A 527 -3.81 16.04 -1.60
CA TYR A 527 -5.26 16.20 -1.43
C TYR A 527 -5.71 16.32 0.03
N TRP A 528 -4.80 16.37 1.00
CA TRP A 528 -5.15 16.36 2.43
C TRP A 528 -6.02 17.55 2.86
N ASP A 529 -5.91 18.71 2.19
CA ASP A 529 -6.72 19.88 2.47
C ASP A 529 -8.17 19.77 1.96
N LEU A 530 -8.45 18.84 1.05
CA LEU A 530 -9.75 18.69 0.39
C LEU A 530 -10.73 17.81 1.18
N SER A 531 -10.23 16.84 1.95
CA SER A 531 -11.06 15.94 2.75
C SER A 531 -10.26 15.32 3.89
N ARG A 532 -10.94 15.08 5.01
CA ARG A 532 -10.41 14.22 6.08
C ARG A 532 -10.65 12.73 5.83
N ASN A 533 -11.50 12.37 4.87
CA ASN A 533 -11.91 11.01 4.55
C ASN A 533 -11.18 10.54 3.28
N ILE A 534 -9.92 10.12 3.42
CA ILE A 534 -9.07 9.66 2.32
C ILE A 534 -8.74 8.19 2.51
N PHE A 535 -9.15 7.37 1.54
CA PHE A 535 -8.92 5.93 1.54
C PHE A 535 -8.03 5.55 0.37
N ARG A 536 -6.97 4.79 0.64
CA ARG A 536 -6.07 4.19 -0.36
C ARG A 536 -6.48 2.73 -0.46
N PHE A 537 -7.25 2.42 -1.51
CA PHE A 537 -7.89 1.11 -1.59
C PHE A 537 -8.03 0.60 -3.01
N ALA A 538 -7.39 -0.52 -3.30
CA ALA A 538 -7.58 -1.32 -4.50
C ALA A 538 -8.67 -2.37 -4.23
N PRO A 539 -9.92 -2.15 -4.70
CA PRO A 539 -11.04 -2.98 -4.28
C PRO A 539 -11.11 -4.35 -4.96
N GLY A 540 -10.26 -4.62 -5.96
CA GLY A 540 -10.25 -5.88 -6.69
C GLY A 540 -9.77 -7.04 -5.83
N TYR A 541 -10.51 -8.15 -5.85
CA TYR A 541 -10.12 -9.40 -5.20
C TYR A 541 -10.75 -10.58 -5.93
N ASP A 542 -9.96 -11.59 -6.25
CA ASP A 542 -10.40 -12.77 -7.00
C ASP A 542 -10.51 -14.05 -6.15
N GLY A 543 -10.11 -13.99 -4.88
CA GLY A 543 -10.11 -15.13 -3.97
C GLY A 543 -8.92 -16.08 -4.15
N GLU A 544 -7.99 -15.78 -5.08
CA GLU A 544 -6.85 -16.65 -5.40
C GLU A 544 -5.50 -15.95 -5.27
N SER A 545 -5.43 -14.62 -5.55
CA SER A 545 -4.20 -13.85 -5.54
C SER A 545 -4.00 -13.15 -4.19
N SER A 546 -2.87 -13.40 -3.56
CA SER A 546 -2.42 -12.71 -2.34
C SER A 546 -1.34 -11.65 -2.63
N GLY A 547 -1.19 -11.20 -3.89
CA GLY A 547 -0.10 -10.32 -4.28
C GLY A 547 -0.53 -9.12 -5.11
N LEU A 548 0.40 -8.17 -5.24
CA LEU A 548 0.23 -6.93 -6.01
C LEU A 548 0.41 -7.13 -7.53
N GLY A 549 0.39 -8.36 -8.05
CA GLY A 549 0.49 -8.60 -9.49
C GLY A 549 1.88 -8.31 -10.09
N ASN A 550 2.95 -8.43 -9.31
CA ASN A 550 4.33 -8.10 -9.73
C ASN A 550 4.51 -6.63 -10.15
N ILE A 551 3.84 -5.68 -9.50
CA ILE A 551 4.08 -4.25 -9.75
C ILE A 551 5.57 -3.92 -9.64
N HIS A 552 6.05 -2.95 -10.43
CA HIS A 552 7.44 -2.45 -10.47
C HIS A 552 8.50 -3.51 -10.85
N THR A 553 8.11 -4.70 -11.34
CA THR A 553 9.04 -5.73 -11.80
C THR A 553 8.56 -6.38 -13.10
N VAL A 554 9.31 -7.36 -13.62
CA VAL A 554 8.92 -8.14 -14.79
C VAL A 554 7.66 -8.96 -14.53
N ASP A 555 6.90 -9.25 -15.59
CA ASP A 555 5.69 -10.06 -15.52
C ASP A 555 4.58 -9.45 -14.65
N GLU A 556 4.45 -8.13 -14.69
CA GLU A 556 3.29 -7.45 -14.10
C GLU A 556 2.01 -7.92 -14.78
N ARG A 557 0.98 -8.21 -13.96
CA ARG A 557 -0.28 -8.75 -14.43
C ARG A 557 -1.41 -8.57 -13.42
N VAL A 558 -2.64 -8.61 -13.92
CA VAL A 558 -3.84 -8.60 -13.08
C VAL A 558 -4.83 -9.65 -13.59
N SER A 559 -5.50 -10.37 -12.67
CA SER A 559 -6.55 -11.29 -13.08
C SER A 559 -7.78 -10.53 -13.56
N ILE A 560 -8.41 -11.02 -14.64
CA ILE A 560 -9.64 -10.40 -15.14
C ILE A 560 -10.77 -10.40 -14.11
N LYS A 561 -10.81 -11.37 -13.22
CA LYS A 561 -11.77 -11.42 -12.12
C LYS A 561 -11.53 -10.29 -11.12
N ASN A 562 -10.26 -10.00 -10.79
CA ASN A 562 -9.88 -8.85 -9.97
C ASN A 562 -10.36 -7.56 -10.62
N HIS A 563 -10.01 -7.32 -11.89
CA HIS A 563 -10.40 -6.13 -12.63
C HIS A 563 -11.94 -5.94 -12.69
N VAL A 564 -12.67 -6.98 -13.08
CA VAL A 564 -14.15 -6.94 -13.13
C VAL A 564 -14.76 -6.66 -11.74
N ASN A 565 -14.18 -7.19 -10.68
CA ASN A 565 -14.65 -6.90 -9.31
C ASN A 565 -14.31 -5.45 -8.90
N THR A 566 -13.21 -4.88 -9.39
CA THR A 566 -12.90 -3.44 -9.24
C THR A 566 -14.00 -2.58 -9.88
N VAL A 567 -14.41 -2.88 -11.11
CA VAL A 567 -15.53 -2.18 -11.79
C VAL A 567 -16.84 -2.29 -11.00
N LYS A 568 -17.19 -3.50 -10.57
CA LYS A 568 -18.41 -3.72 -9.76
C LYS A 568 -18.39 -2.92 -8.47
N TRP A 569 -17.24 -2.86 -7.81
CA TRP A 569 -17.12 -2.13 -6.56
C TRP A 569 -17.28 -0.63 -6.78
N PHE A 570 -16.64 -0.03 -7.79
CA PHE A 570 -16.81 1.40 -8.08
C PHE A 570 -18.25 1.75 -8.46
N SER A 571 -18.92 0.92 -9.30
CA SER A 571 -20.33 1.11 -9.61
C SER A 571 -21.22 1.08 -8.35
N LEU A 572 -20.96 0.14 -7.45
CA LEU A 572 -21.68 0.01 -6.18
C LEU A 572 -21.38 1.18 -5.24
N PHE A 573 -20.10 1.54 -5.11
CA PHE A 573 -19.64 2.60 -4.21
C PHE A 573 -20.16 3.98 -4.63
N ILE A 574 -20.15 4.30 -5.93
CA ILE A 574 -20.72 5.55 -6.45
C ILE A 574 -22.19 5.68 -6.06
N ARG A 575 -23.01 4.62 -6.27
CA ARG A 575 -24.42 4.62 -5.91
C ARG A 575 -24.66 4.72 -4.40
N ASN A 576 -23.86 4.00 -3.59
CA ASN A 576 -23.96 4.08 -2.13
C ASN A 576 -23.56 5.47 -1.60
N MET A 577 -22.53 6.08 -2.18
CA MET A 577 -22.14 7.45 -1.84
C MET A 577 -23.17 8.49 -2.25
N ASP A 578 -23.90 8.24 -3.35
CA ASP A 578 -24.97 9.13 -3.81
C ASP A 578 -26.14 9.19 -2.83
N GLU A 579 -26.46 8.06 -2.19
CA GLU A 579 -27.53 7.95 -1.20
C GLU A 579 -27.10 8.33 0.22
N ALA A 580 -25.79 8.39 0.49
CA ALA A 580 -25.26 8.62 1.84
C ALA A 580 -25.52 10.05 2.34
N ASP A 581 -25.98 10.15 3.59
CA ASP A 581 -26.29 11.41 4.27
C ASP A 581 -25.36 11.60 5.50
N PHE A 582 -24.12 11.98 5.20
CA PHE A 582 -23.16 12.39 6.24
C PHE A 582 -22.40 13.65 5.80
N GLU A 583 -22.03 14.49 6.79
CA GLU A 583 -21.24 15.71 6.55
C GLU A 583 -19.74 15.52 6.73
#